data_7b23d9efee2c541db1c84ba7e35f7104
#
_entry.id   7b23d9efee2c541db1c84ba7e35f7104
#
_cell.length_a   1.000
_cell.length_b   1.000
_cell.length_c   1.000
_cell.angle_alpha   90.00
_cell.angle_beta   90.00
_cell.angle_gamma   90.00
#
_symmetry.space_group_name_H-M   'P 1'
#
loop_
_entity.id
_entity.type
_entity.pdbx_description
1 polymer ?
#
loop_
_entity_poly.entity_id
_entity_poly.type
_entity_poly.pdbx_seq_one_letter_code
_entity_poly.pdbx_strand_id
1 'polypeptide(L)' 'MDGNKTKSLFYSAEEVIDMLGLGKTKGYAYLDKVMAVGKPFAVIRVDKLYRVPKESFDSWIKQINQPVQN' A
#
# COMPACT_ATOMS: atom_id res chain seq x y z
N MET A 1 13.35 -16.77 11.21
CA MET A 1 13.33 -16.51 11.00
C MET A 1 13.41 -16.27 10.58
N ASP A 2 13.26 -15.99 10.64
CA ASP A 2 13.22 -15.63 10.33
C ASP A 2 13.32 -14.98 9.89
N GLY A 3 13.02 -14.85 9.72
CA GLY A 3 12.90 -14.16 9.27
C GLY A 3 13.02 -13.36 9.10
N ASN A 4 12.91 -13.11 9.28
CA ASN A 4 12.87 -12.29 9.24
C ASN A 4 13.26 -11.75 9.14
N LYS A 5 13.27 -12.12 9.49
CA LYS A 5 13.80 -11.66 9.32
C LYS A 5 13.79 -10.80 8.54
N THR A 6 13.52 -10.79 7.83
CA THR A 6 13.52 -9.88 7.03
C THR A 6 12.35 -9.20 7.12
N LYS A 7 12.26 -8.17 7.65
CA LYS A 7 11.17 -7.46 7.61
C LYS A 7 11.12 -6.84 6.34
N SER A 8 10.19 -7.05 5.53
CA SER A 8 10.00 -6.37 4.28
C SER A 8 9.65 -4.93 4.55
N LEU A 9 10.20 -4.05 3.78
CA LEU A 9 9.87 -2.64 3.88
C LEU A 9 8.68 -2.27 3.01
N PHE A 10 8.14 -3.25 2.30
CA PHE A 10 7.06 -3.01 1.37
C PHE A 10 5.93 -3.98 1.57
N TYR A 11 4.74 -3.53 1.30
CA TYR A 11 3.60 -4.43 1.17
C TYR A 11 3.49 -4.85 -0.29
N SER A 12 2.99 -6.06 -0.51
CA SER A 12 2.69 -6.49 -1.88
C SER A 12 1.36 -5.88 -2.30
N ALA A 13 1.10 -5.93 -3.60
CA ALA A 13 -0.18 -5.46 -4.10
C ALA A 13 -1.34 -6.19 -3.43
N GLU A 14 -1.20 -7.51 -3.32
CA GLU A 14 -2.29 -8.30 -2.74
C GLU A 14 -2.54 -7.95 -1.30
N GLU A 15 -1.49 -7.69 -0.56
CA GLU A 15 -1.65 -7.29 0.83
C GLU A 15 -2.41 -5.98 0.95
N VAL A 16 -2.07 -5.02 0.11
CA VAL A 16 -2.74 -3.72 0.15
C VAL A 16 -4.19 -3.85 -0.28
N ILE A 17 -4.42 -4.59 -1.35
CA ILE A 17 -5.76 -4.79 -1.86
C ILE A 17 -6.64 -5.45 -0.80
N ASP A 18 -6.08 -6.42 -0.11
CA ASP A 18 -6.79 -7.11 0.94
C ASP A 18 -7.09 -6.19 2.11
N MET A 19 -6.12 -5.41 2.51
CA MET A 19 -6.30 -4.45 3.61
C MET A 19 -7.36 -3.41 3.29
N LEU A 20 -7.47 -3.06 2.01
CA LEU A 20 -8.46 -2.07 1.60
C LEU A 20 -9.82 -2.70 1.33
N GLY A 21 -9.87 -4.01 1.32
CA GLY A 21 -11.13 -4.70 1.09
C GLY A 21 -11.63 -4.65 -0.33
N LEU A 22 -10.72 -4.47 -1.28
CA LEU A 22 -11.10 -4.39 -2.68
C LEU A 22 -10.95 -5.75 -3.34
N GLY A 23 -11.72 -5.98 -4.37
CA GLY A 23 -11.48 -7.16 -5.20
C GLY A 23 -10.25 -6.94 -6.03
N LYS A 24 -9.73 -8.00 -6.60
CA LYS A 24 -8.49 -7.91 -7.35
C LYS A 24 -8.56 -6.94 -8.51
N THR A 25 -9.61 -7.01 -9.28
CA THR A 25 -9.72 -6.16 -10.45
C THR A 25 -9.73 -4.69 -10.07
N LYS A 26 -10.56 -4.35 -9.10
CA LYS A 26 -10.63 -2.97 -8.66
C LYS A 26 -9.38 -2.56 -7.92
N GLY A 27 -8.81 -3.50 -7.19
CA GLY A 27 -7.60 -3.22 -6.42
C GLY A 27 -6.43 -2.85 -7.31
N TYR A 28 -6.20 -3.63 -8.35
CA TYR A 28 -5.09 -3.33 -9.24
C TYR A 28 -5.33 -2.04 -10.03
N ALA A 29 -6.57 -1.81 -10.43
CA ALA A 29 -6.89 -0.56 -11.10
C ALA A 29 -6.63 0.64 -10.20
N TYR A 30 -6.97 0.48 -8.93
CA TYR A 30 -6.74 1.53 -7.95
C TYR A 30 -5.24 1.79 -7.76
N LEU A 31 -4.46 0.71 -7.65
CA LEU A 31 -3.02 0.87 -7.47
C LEU A 31 -2.37 1.53 -8.67
N ASP A 32 -2.84 1.21 -9.86
CA ASP A 32 -2.34 1.86 -11.06
C ASP A 32 -2.59 3.36 -11.01
N LYS A 33 -3.78 3.72 -10.58
CA LYS A 33 -4.13 5.11 -10.49
C LYS A 33 -3.29 5.82 -9.42
N VAL A 34 -3.12 5.19 -8.27
CA VAL A 34 -2.31 5.76 -7.21
C VAL A 34 -0.88 5.94 -7.68
N MET A 35 -0.36 4.97 -8.41
CA MET A 35 0.99 5.04 -8.92
C MET A 35 1.15 6.20 -9.88
N ALA A 36 0.18 6.40 -10.75
CA ALA A 36 0.24 7.47 -11.73
C ALA A 36 0.16 8.84 -11.09
N VAL A 37 -0.65 8.96 -10.05
CA VAL A 37 -0.85 10.23 -9.39
C VAL A 37 0.19 10.49 -8.29
N GLY A 38 0.62 9.45 -7.63
CA GLY A 38 1.56 9.57 -6.54
C GLY A 38 0.91 9.83 -5.20
N LYS A 39 -0.36 9.62 -5.09
CA LYS A 39 -1.14 9.84 -3.88
C LYS A 39 -2.28 8.86 -3.83
N PRO A 40 -2.78 8.54 -2.65
CA PRO A 40 -2.44 9.10 -1.34
C PRO A 40 -1.21 8.45 -0.71
N PHE A 41 -0.69 7.42 -1.31
CA PHE A 41 0.54 6.80 -0.82
C PHE A 41 1.37 6.43 -2.04
N ALA A 42 2.61 6.06 -1.81
CA ALA A 42 3.50 5.73 -2.91
C ALA A 42 3.27 4.30 -3.38
N VAL A 43 3.37 4.09 -4.67
CA VAL A 43 3.33 2.76 -5.25
C VAL A 43 4.45 2.71 -6.25
N ILE A 44 5.30 1.71 -6.14
CA ILE A 44 6.37 1.55 -7.13
C ILE A 44 6.21 0.19 -7.80
N ARG A 45 6.80 0.06 -8.94
CA ARG A 45 6.72 -1.17 -9.68
C ARG A 45 8.12 -1.68 -9.93
N VAL A 46 8.36 -2.90 -9.48
CA VAL A 46 9.65 -3.53 -9.66
C VAL A 46 9.40 -4.72 -10.55
N ASP A 47 9.90 -4.68 -11.77
CA ASP A 47 9.58 -5.67 -12.76
C ASP A 47 8.08 -5.65 -12.98
N LYS A 48 7.42 -6.73 -12.70
CA LYS A 48 5.99 -6.80 -12.89
C LYS A 48 5.26 -6.77 -11.56
N LEU A 49 5.98 -6.51 -10.48
CA LEU A 49 5.38 -6.57 -9.17
C LEU A 49 5.19 -5.17 -8.62
N TYR A 50 4.03 -4.96 -8.03
CA TYR A 50 3.77 -3.70 -7.36
C TYR A 50 4.31 -3.79 -5.95
N ARG A 51 4.89 -2.70 -5.47
CA ARG A 51 5.38 -2.65 -4.11
C ARG A 51 4.95 -1.33 -3.50
N VAL A 52 4.44 -1.40 -2.30
CA VAL A 52 3.96 -0.21 -1.60
C VAL A 52 4.79 -0.04 -0.34
N PRO A 53 5.55 1.06 -0.22
CA PRO A 53 6.34 1.26 0.98
C PRO A 53 5.43 1.27 2.21
N LYS A 54 5.76 0.45 3.18
CA LYS A 54 4.94 0.33 4.37
C LYS A 54 4.77 1.66 5.07
N GLU A 55 5.85 2.39 5.16
CA GLU A 55 5.81 3.66 5.83
C GLU A 55 4.81 4.62 5.18
N SER A 56 4.81 4.66 3.87
CA SER A 56 3.91 5.54 3.14
C SER A 56 2.46 5.15 3.34
N PHE A 57 2.18 3.86 3.22
CA PHE A 57 0.82 3.36 3.36
C PHE A 57 0.34 3.50 4.81
N ASP A 58 1.18 3.13 5.74
CA ASP A 58 0.81 3.19 7.16
C ASP A 58 0.54 4.62 7.60
N SER A 59 1.31 5.56 7.10
CA SER A 59 1.09 6.96 7.41
C SER A 59 -0.26 7.43 6.92
N TRP A 60 -0.62 7.02 5.72
CA TRP A 60 -1.90 7.38 5.17
C TRP A 60 -3.04 6.79 5.99
N ILE A 61 -2.91 5.52 6.35
CA ILE A 61 -3.93 4.86 7.16
C ILE A 61 -4.08 5.57 8.51
N LYS A 62 -2.99 5.98 9.08
CA LYS A 62 -3.04 6.69 10.33
C LYS A 62 -3.78 8.00 10.20
N GLN A 63 -3.55 8.69 9.10
CA GLN A 63 -4.22 9.96 8.88
C GLN A 63 -5.72 9.82 8.78
N ILE A 64 -6.18 8.82 8.07
CA ILE A 64 -7.61 8.69 7.87
C ILE A 64 -8.31 8.07 9.08
N ASN A 65 -7.54 7.37 9.91
CA ASN A 65 -8.12 6.81 11.11
C ASN A 65 -8.01 7.72 12.31
N GLN A 66 -7.28 8.79 12.18
CA GLN A 66 -7.07 9.64 13.32
C GLN A 66 -8.31 10.41 13.62
N PRO A 67 -8.76 10.50 14.84
CA PRO A 67 -9.96 11.27 15.14
C PRO A 67 -9.70 12.71 14.83
N VAL A 68 -10.74 13.39 14.47
CA VAL A 68 -10.62 14.78 14.16
C VAL A 68 -10.29 15.50 15.40
N GLN A 69 -9.28 16.25 15.35
CA GLN A 69 -8.95 16.88 16.48
C GLN A 69 -9.36 18.21 16.41
N ASN A 70 -9.68 18.72 16.38
CA ASN A 70 -10.03 19.97 16.39
C ASN A 70 -9.64 20.65 17.10
#